data_cf0f8da88da0ece1fa8971befc8fb74e
#
_entry.id   cf0f8da88da0ece1fa8971befc8fb74e
#
_cell.length_a   1.000
_cell.length_b   1.000
_cell.length_c   1.000
_cell.angle_alpha   90.00
_cell.angle_beta   90.00
_cell.angle_gamma   90.00
#
_symmetry.space_group_name_H-M   'P 1'
#
loop_
_entity.id
_entity.type
_entity.pdbx_description
1 polymer ?
#
loop_
_entity_poly.entity_id
_entity_poly.type
_entity_poly.pdbx_seq_one_letter_code
_entity_poly.pdbx_strand_id
1 'polypeptide(L)'
;MRIRKAKEKDIPRLLALLGQVLQIHAEIRPDVFIPGTTKYTVRELAELLKQEDRPIYVAVNEDDVCMGYAFCQMQEQPFSTNMVPFKSLFIDDLCVDQQARGQHIGESLFEYVKQQIGRAHV
;
A
#
# COMPACT_ATOMS: atom_id res chain seq x y z
N MET A 1 -11.57 -7.56 -11.21
CA MET A 1 -10.73 -6.86 -10.21
C MET A 1 -10.63 -5.39 -10.58
N ARG A 2 -10.71 -4.54 -9.59
CA ARG A 2 -10.61 -3.09 -9.76
C ARG A 2 -9.60 -2.53 -8.75
N ILE A 3 -8.83 -1.51 -9.15
CA ILE A 3 -7.90 -0.83 -8.26
C ILE A 3 -8.39 0.59 -8.04
N ARG A 4 -8.41 1.00 -6.78
CA ARG A 4 -8.86 2.33 -6.35
C ARG A 4 -8.11 2.77 -5.10
N LYS A 5 -8.30 4.03 -4.70
CA LYS A 5 -7.79 4.48 -3.40
C LYS A 5 -8.54 3.78 -2.27
N ALA A 6 -7.83 3.48 -1.20
CA ALA A 6 -8.41 2.87 -0.01
C ALA A 6 -9.39 3.83 0.67
N LYS A 7 -10.41 3.26 1.29
CA LYS A 7 -11.45 3.96 2.06
C LYS A 7 -11.49 3.43 3.48
N GLU A 8 -12.18 4.13 4.36
CA GLU A 8 -12.32 3.68 5.75
C GLU A 8 -12.90 2.27 5.86
N LYS A 9 -13.82 1.90 4.98
CA LYS A 9 -14.39 0.55 4.96
C LYS A 9 -13.37 -0.55 4.68
N ASP A 10 -12.22 -0.21 4.11
CA ASP A 10 -11.17 -1.17 3.81
C ASP A 10 -10.25 -1.44 4.99
N ILE A 11 -10.32 -0.64 6.06
CA ILE A 11 -9.42 -0.75 7.21
C ILE A 11 -9.38 -2.17 7.80
N PRO A 12 -10.52 -2.85 8.06
CA PRO A 12 -10.45 -4.23 8.60
C PRO A 12 -9.67 -5.18 7.70
N ARG A 13 -9.84 -5.08 6.39
CA ARG A 13 -9.10 -5.93 5.45
C ARG A 13 -7.63 -5.55 5.37
N LEU A 14 -7.31 -4.25 5.41
CA LEU A 14 -5.93 -3.79 5.44
C LEU A 14 -5.20 -4.34 6.67
N LEU A 15 -5.85 -4.29 7.83
CA LEU A 15 -5.27 -4.86 9.06
C LEU A 15 -5.06 -6.37 8.95
N ALA A 16 -6.00 -7.10 8.34
CA ALA A 16 -5.87 -8.53 8.14
C ALA A 16 -4.69 -8.86 7.24
N LEU A 17 -4.52 -8.12 6.13
CA LEU A 17 -3.41 -8.33 5.19
C LEU A 17 -2.07 -7.94 5.81
N LEU A 18 -2.02 -6.84 6.57
CA LEU A 18 -0.82 -6.44 7.31
C LEU A 18 -0.43 -7.52 8.33
N GLY A 19 -1.43 -8.13 8.97
CA GLY A 19 -1.21 -9.24 9.91
C GLY A 19 -0.61 -10.47 9.23
N GLN A 20 -1.04 -10.78 7.99
CA GLN A 20 -0.46 -11.88 7.22
C GLN A 20 1.04 -11.66 6.95
N VAL A 21 1.41 -10.44 6.54
CA VAL A 21 2.82 -10.11 6.27
C VAL A 21 3.64 -10.20 7.56
N LEU A 22 3.14 -9.65 8.66
CA LEU A 22 3.83 -9.69 9.93
C LEU A 22 4.01 -11.13 10.42
N GLN A 23 3.00 -11.97 10.24
CA GLN A 23 3.06 -13.38 10.64
C GLN A 23 4.18 -14.12 9.88
N ILE A 24 4.31 -13.88 8.58
CA ILE A 24 5.38 -14.45 7.77
C ILE A 24 6.74 -13.99 8.28
N HIS A 25 6.91 -12.71 8.57
CA HIS A 25 8.15 -12.17 9.12
C HIS A 25 8.48 -12.74 10.49
N ALA A 26 7.47 -12.92 11.34
CA ALA A 26 7.65 -13.49 12.68
C ALA A 26 8.06 -14.96 12.63
N GLU A 27 7.58 -15.74 11.67
CA GLU A 27 7.98 -17.13 11.46
C GLU A 27 9.44 -17.25 11.02
N ILE A 28 9.93 -16.29 10.22
CA ILE A 28 11.32 -16.25 9.75
C ILE A 28 12.25 -15.67 10.83
N ARG A 29 11.83 -14.61 11.48
CA ARG A 29 12.64 -13.87 12.46
C ARG A 29 11.83 -13.61 13.75
N PRO A 30 11.55 -14.66 14.54
CA PRO A 30 10.79 -14.50 15.78
C PRO A 30 11.49 -13.66 16.85
N ASP A 31 12.78 -13.45 16.71
CA ASP A 31 13.57 -12.57 17.58
C ASP A 31 13.35 -11.07 17.30
N VAL A 32 12.76 -10.75 16.16
CA VAL A 32 12.55 -9.36 15.72
C VAL A 32 11.08 -8.99 15.67
N PHE A 33 10.21 -9.91 15.24
CA PHE A 33 8.78 -9.65 15.02
C PHE A 33 7.93 -10.45 15.99
N ILE A 34 6.91 -9.81 16.56
CA ILE A 34 5.97 -10.42 17.48
C ILE A 34 4.71 -10.84 16.72
N PRO A 35 4.40 -12.15 16.62
CA PRO A 35 3.18 -12.61 15.92
C PRO A 35 1.92 -12.06 16.59
N GLY A 36 0.88 -11.85 15.79
CA GLY A 36 -0.41 -11.38 16.27
C GLY A 36 -0.52 -9.88 16.46
N THR A 37 0.57 -9.12 16.20
CA THR A 37 0.53 -7.66 16.22
C THR A 37 0.37 -7.12 14.79
N THR A 38 0.14 -5.82 14.65
CA THR A 38 0.06 -5.16 13.35
C THR A 38 0.95 -3.92 13.32
N LYS A 39 1.39 -3.53 12.13
CA LYS A 39 2.20 -2.34 11.93
C LYS A 39 1.43 -1.07 12.25
N TYR A 40 0.12 -1.07 12.02
CA TYR A 40 -0.75 0.10 12.21
C TYR A 40 -1.97 -0.30 13.03
N THR A 41 -2.49 0.66 13.80
CA THR A 41 -3.81 0.56 14.45
C THR A 41 -4.89 1.07 13.49
N VAL A 42 -6.16 0.80 13.82
CA VAL A 42 -7.31 1.34 13.09
C VAL A 42 -7.22 2.87 13.01
N ARG A 43 -6.88 3.51 14.12
CA ARG A 43 -6.77 4.97 14.20
C ARG A 43 -5.67 5.51 13.31
N GLU A 44 -4.52 4.85 13.31
CA GLU A 44 -3.38 5.26 12.47
C GLU A 44 -3.72 5.13 10.99
N LEU A 45 -4.38 4.05 10.58
CA LEU A 45 -4.83 3.89 9.20
C LEU A 45 -5.84 4.94 8.80
N ALA A 46 -6.80 5.25 9.68
CA ALA A 46 -7.78 6.30 9.41
C ALA A 46 -7.10 7.66 9.18
N GLU A 47 -6.07 7.97 9.96
CA GLU A 47 -5.29 9.19 9.76
C GLU A 47 -4.50 9.18 8.46
N LEU A 48 -3.88 8.05 8.12
CA LEU A 48 -3.14 7.90 6.85
C LEU A 48 -4.04 8.11 5.63
N LEU A 49 -5.27 7.63 5.68
CA LEU A 49 -6.21 7.77 4.56
C LEU A 49 -6.54 9.23 4.26
N LYS A 50 -6.33 10.14 5.21
CA LYS A 50 -6.56 11.58 5.04
C LYS A 50 -5.35 12.31 4.45
N GLN A 51 -4.20 11.66 4.37
CA GLN A 51 -2.96 12.29 3.89
C GLN A 51 -2.81 12.12 2.38
N GLU A 52 -2.76 13.22 1.65
CA GLU A 52 -2.64 13.21 0.18
C GLU A 52 -1.26 12.74 -0.29
N ASP A 53 -0.23 12.96 0.52
CA ASP A 53 1.14 12.57 0.20
C ASP A 53 1.47 11.11 0.51
N ARG A 54 0.52 10.37 1.10
CA ARG A 54 0.66 8.95 1.43
C ARG A 54 -0.52 8.14 0.92
N PRO A 55 -0.71 8.06 -0.41
CA PRO A 55 -1.84 7.34 -0.95
C PRO A 55 -1.73 5.84 -0.70
N ILE A 56 -2.86 5.23 -0.37
CA ILE A 56 -2.99 3.78 -0.24
C ILE A 56 -3.93 3.31 -1.34
N TYR A 57 -3.46 2.40 -2.18
CA TYR A 57 -4.27 1.80 -3.23
C TYR A 57 -4.63 0.39 -2.86
N VAL A 58 -5.84 -0.04 -3.21
CA VAL A 58 -6.33 -1.38 -2.94
C VAL A 58 -6.83 -2.01 -4.23
N ALA A 59 -6.56 -3.31 -4.38
CA ALA A 59 -7.15 -4.14 -5.43
C ALA A 59 -8.36 -4.84 -4.80
N VAL A 60 -9.54 -4.63 -5.38
CA VAL A 60 -10.78 -5.16 -4.84
C VAL A 60 -11.41 -6.15 -5.83
N ASN A 61 -12.12 -7.14 -5.29
CA ASN A 61 -12.85 -8.10 -6.10
C ASN A 61 -14.22 -7.54 -6.51
N GLU A 62 -15.07 -8.37 -7.09
CA GLU A 62 -16.40 -7.99 -7.56
C GLU A 62 -17.31 -7.51 -6.43
N ASP A 63 -17.08 -7.99 -5.20
CA ASP A 63 -17.81 -7.59 -4.00
C ASP A 63 -17.20 -6.36 -3.32
N ASP A 64 -16.23 -5.70 -3.97
CA ASP A 64 -15.51 -4.54 -3.44
C ASP A 64 -14.73 -4.86 -2.14
N VAL A 65 -14.28 -6.12 -2.03
CA VAL A 65 -13.46 -6.57 -0.91
C VAL A 65 -11.98 -6.49 -1.28
N CYS A 66 -11.18 -5.89 -0.39
CA CYS A 66 -9.75 -5.69 -0.61
C CYS A 66 -9.01 -7.04 -0.64
N MET A 67 -8.34 -7.32 -1.74
CA MET A 67 -7.53 -8.52 -1.95
C MET A 67 -6.03 -8.22 -1.95
N GLY A 68 -5.67 -6.98 -1.99
CA GLY A 68 -4.28 -6.55 -1.96
C GLY A 68 -4.18 -5.05 -1.79
N TYR A 69 -2.99 -4.57 -1.42
CA TYR A 69 -2.77 -3.15 -1.18
C TYR A 69 -1.39 -2.71 -1.64
N ALA A 70 -1.26 -1.41 -1.86
CA ALA A 70 0.03 -0.74 -2.03
C ALA A 70 0.02 0.52 -1.18
N PHE A 71 0.90 0.57 -0.18
CA PHE A 71 1.13 1.78 0.62
C PHE A 71 2.22 2.57 -0.08
N CYS A 72 1.92 3.82 -0.40
CA CYS A 72 2.82 4.67 -1.17
C CYS A 72 3.15 5.94 -0.41
N GLN A 73 4.22 6.59 -0.81
CA GLN A 73 4.62 7.87 -0.27
C GLN A 73 5.06 8.78 -1.41
N MET A 74 4.44 9.95 -1.50
CA MET A 74 4.85 10.99 -2.43
C MET A 74 6.06 11.69 -1.85
N GLN A 75 7.14 11.77 -2.62
CA GLN A 75 8.34 12.49 -2.21
C GLN A 75 8.69 13.53 -3.26
N GLU A 76 9.04 14.71 -2.80
CA GLU A 76 9.52 15.78 -3.65
C GLU A 76 11.03 15.78 -3.63
N GLN A 77 11.63 15.74 -4.83
CA GLN A 77 13.10 15.74 -4.93
C GLN A 77 13.64 17.10 -4.50
N PRO A 78 14.80 17.12 -3.79
CA PRO A 78 15.41 18.37 -3.39
C PRO A 78 15.72 19.25 -4.60
N PHE A 79 15.50 20.55 -4.43
CA PHE A 79 15.85 21.53 -5.44
C PHE A 79 17.37 21.57 -5.62
N SER A 80 17.85 21.54 -6.86
CA SER A 80 19.23 21.82 -7.18
C SER A 80 19.29 22.90 -8.24
N THR A 81 20.43 23.61 -8.33
CA THR A 81 20.58 24.80 -9.17
C THR A 81 20.38 24.53 -10.65
N ASN A 82 20.51 23.28 -11.09
CA ASN A 82 20.42 22.90 -12.50
C ASN A 82 19.38 21.83 -12.76
N MET A 83 18.47 21.59 -11.82
CA MET A 83 17.40 20.59 -11.97
C MET A 83 16.06 21.17 -11.56
N VAL A 84 15.05 20.81 -12.32
CA VAL A 84 13.66 21.16 -11.98
C VAL A 84 13.19 20.25 -10.86
N PRO A 85 12.57 20.78 -9.78
CA PRO A 85 11.98 19.93 -8.75
C PRO A 85 10.90 19.02 -9.34
N PHE A 86 10.86 17.77 -8.90
CA PHE A 86 9.82 16.84 -9.32
C PHE A 86 9.36 15.98 -8.15
N LYS A 87 8.14 15.46 -8.27
CA LYS A 87 7.55 14.55 -7.28
C LYS A 87 7.71 13.13 -7.76
N SER A 88 8.08 12.26 -6.83
CA SER A 88 8.18 10.82 -7.07
C SER A 88 7.23 10.08 -6.13
N LEU A 89 6.69 8.98 -6.60
CA LEU A 89 5.82 8.13 -5.79
C LEU A 89 6.55 6.81 -5.51
N PHE A 90 6.76 6.53 -4.24
CA PHE A 90 7.45 5.31 -3.80
C PHE A 90 6.45 4.35 -3.18
N ILE A 91 6.66 3.06 -3.43
CA ILE A 91 5.88 2.00 -2.78
C ILE A 91 6.64 1.59 -1.53
N ASP A 92 6.06 1.86 -0.35
CA ASP A 92 6.63 1.45 0.93
C ASP A 92 6.30 0.00 1.26
N ASP A 93 5.12 -0.47 0.84
CA ASP A 93 4.64 -1.80 1.18
C ASP A 93 3.63 -2.25 0.12
N LEU A 94 3.80 -3.47 -0.35
CA LEU A 94 2.92 -4.09 -1.34
C LEU A 94 2.60 -5.51 -0.87
N CYS A 95 1.32 -5.84 -0.79
CA CYS A 95 0.90 -7.16 -0.32
C CYS A 95 -0.34 -7.62 -1.06
N VAL A 96 -0.43 -8.93 -1.27
CA VAL A 96 -1.60 -9.60 -1.85
C VAL A 96 -2.04 -10.68 -0.87
N ASP A 97 -3.36 -10.80 -0.66
CA ASP A 97 -3.94 -11.86 0.16
C ASP A 97 -3.43 -13.21 -0.30
N GLN A 98 -3.04 -14.08 0.65
CA GLN A 98 -2.55 -15.41 0.35
C GLN A 98 -3.53 -16.22 -0.51
N GLN A 99 -4.82 -16.02 -0.31
CA GLN A 99 -5.87 -16.74 -1.05
C GLN A 99 -6.05 -16.20 -2.47
N ALA A 100 -5.54 -15.02 -2.76
CA ALA A 100 -5.67 -14.37 -4.06
C ALA A 100 -4.38 -14.39 -4.88
N ARG A 101 -3.33 -15.02 -4.40
CA ARG A 101 -2.05 -15.10 -5.12
C ARG A 101 -2.19 -15.90 -6.39
N GLY A 102 -1.37 -15.58 -7.39
CA GLY A 102 -1.42 -16.22 -8.69
C GLY A 102 -2.38 -15.57 -9.68
N GLN A 103 -3.04 -14.47 -9.30
CA GLN A 103 -3.96 -13.73 -10.16
C GLN A 103 -3.37 -12.42 -10.69
N HIS A 104 -2.05 -12.25 -10.61
CA HIS A 104 -1.33 -11.06 -11.08
C HIS A 104 -1.77 -9.76 -10.40
N ILE A 105 -2.31 -9.84 -9.18
CA ILE A 105 -2.80 -8.67 -8.43
C ILE A 105 -1.64 -7.73 -8.08
N GLY A 106 -0.52 -8.28 -7.63
CA GLY A 106 0.66 -7.48 -7.30
C GLY A 106 1.19 -6.71 -8.49
N GLU A 107 1.26 -7.36 -9.65
CA GLU A 107 1.68 -6.70 -10.90
C GLU A 107 0.72 -5.58 -11.30
N SER A 108 -0.58 -5.83 -11.17
CA SER A 108 -1.61 -4.84 -11.49
C SER A 108 -1.53 -3.63 -10.57
N LEU A 109 -1.30 -3.84 -9.27
CA LEU A 109 -1.09 -2.75 -8.32
C LEU A 109 0.14 -1.93 -8.67
N PHE A 110 1.25 -2.60 -8.97
CA PHE A 110 2.49 -1.93 -9.35
C PHE A 110 2.31 -1.08 -10.60
N GLU A 111 1.68 -1.63 -11.63
CA GLU A 111 1.41 -0.90 -12.87
C GLU A 111 0.48 0.29 -12.65
N TYR A 112 -0.54 0.13 -11.81
CA TYR A 112 -1.44 1.22 -11.45
C TYR A 112 -0.69 2.37 -10.77
N VAL A 113 0.19 2.05 -9.83
CA VAL A 113 1.01 3.05 -9.14
C VAL A 113 1.91 3.79 -10.13
N LYS A 114 2.52 3.08 -11.07
CA LYS A 114 3.34 3.69 -12.12
C LYS A 114 2.54 4.69 -12.96
N GLN A 115 1.31 4.37 -13.28
CA GLN A 115 0.43 5.29 -14.02
C GLN A 115 0.13 6.56 -13.21
N GLN A 116 0.00 6.42 -11.88
CA GLN A 116 -0.21 7.60 -11.03
C GLN A 116 1.03 8.50 -10.99
N ILE A 117 2.24 7.93 -11.03
CA ILE A 117 3.48 8.69 -11.14
C ILE A 117 3.45 9.58 -12.38
N GLY A 118 3.09 9.01 -13.53
CA GLY A 118 3.00 9.77 -14.79
C GLY A 118 2.03 10.94 -14.69
N ARG A 119 0.92 10.77 -13.97
CA ARG A 119 -0.05 11.86 -13.74
C ARG A 119 0.47 12.91 -12.77
N ALA A 120 1.32 12.52 -11.83
CA ALA A 120 1.87 13.43 -10.85
C ALA A 120 2.92 14.39 -11.43
N HIS A 121 3.45 14.09 -12.61
CA HIS A 121 4.44 14.91 -13.29
C HIS A 121 3.85 15.92 -14.27
N VAL A 122 2.57 15.98 -14.37
CA VAL A 122 1.89 16.91 -15.29
C VAL A 122 1.98 18.35 -14.79
#